data_f6a1c7cf2482878cb6c26e65c88cac05
#
_entry.id   f6a1c7cf2482878cb6c26e65c88cac05
#
_cell.length_a   1.000
_cell.length_b   1.000
_cell.length_c   1.000
_cell.angle_alpha   90.00
_cell.angle_beta   90.00
_cell.angle_gamma   90.00
#
_symmetry.space_group_name_H-M   'P 1'
#
loop_
_entity.id
_entity.type
_entity.pdbx_description
1 polymer ?
#
loop_
_entity_poly.entity_id
_entity_poly.type
_entity_poly.pdbx_seq_one_letter_code
_entity_poly.pdbx_strand_id
1 'polypeptide(L)'
;SSDLIFLLAMIWQILAFFFPLNAWVEGFSLAAGISSFFYFKTYQDFLKFSQNETIKLVAMVLLIAFSGSYYPFILDHFGYYVPSINWLNEFGLTKGLGNLSLIYAQMSVWHIFQVGFSHFSDVFLRLNVVFLAAFNLYVFEKKAWHLLLVSPIFLLFVQSPSPDLPAIALSLIVLNEILNGNKNAKWLFAFSVFVFTIKPTMVWLPIFVFLNFFKKENIKFLAIGIAVLVVYIFKNIWLFGYPFF
;
A
#
# COMPACT_ATOMS: atom_id res chain seq x y z
N SER A 1 -4.24 -11.38 -2.08
CA SER A 1 -4.76 -10.01 -1.82
C SER A 1 -3.68 -8.92 -1.97
N SER A 2 -2.43 -9.13 -1.51
CA SER A 2 -1.32 -8.16 -1.71
C SER A 2 -1.06 -7.85 -3.18
N ASP A 3 -1.20 -8.84 -4.06
CA ASP A 3 -0.99 -8.69 -5.50
C ASP A 3 -2.02 -7.74 -6.14
N LEU A 4 -3.27 -7.75 -5.65
CA LEU A 4 -4.30 -6.84 -6.14
C LEU A 4 -4.01 -5.40 -5.75
N ILE A 5 -3.58 -5.15 -4.51
CA ILE A 5 -3.14 -3.82 -4.05
C ILE A 5 -2.00 -3.31 -4.94
N PHE A 6 -0.99 -4.14 -5.17
CA PHE A 6 0.14 -3.83 -6.04
C PHE A 6 -0.31 -3.48 -7.46
N LEU A 7 -1.14 -4.33 -8.08
CA LEU A 7 -1.60 -4.12 -9.45
C LEU A 7 -2.45 -2.86 -9.59
N LEU A 8 -3.43 -2.65 -8.70
CA LEU A 8 -4.28 -1.46 -8.74
C LEU A 8 -3.47 -0.18 -8.52
N ALA A 9 -2.56 -0.16 -7.53
CA ALA A 9 -1.72 0.99 -7.28
C ALA A 9 -0.85 1.36 -8.49
N MET A 10 -0.29 0.35 -9.19
CA MET A 10 0.51 0.57 -10.40
C MET A 10 -0.34 1.06 -11.58
N ILE A 11 -1.54 0.49 -11.76
CA ILE A 11 -2.47 0.94 -12.82
C ILE A 11 -2.87 2.40 -12.56
N TRP A 12 -3.28 2.74 -11.35
CA TRP A 12 -3.68 4.11 -11.00
C TRP A 12 -2.51 5.08 -11.11
N GLN A 13 -1.29 4.67 -10.74
CA GLN A 13 -0.11 5.52 -10.93
C GLN A 13 0.15 5.85 -12.41
N ILE A 14 -0.03 4.88 -13.31
CA ILE A 14 0.14 5.12 -14.75
C ILE A 14 -0.99 6.00 -15.29
N LEU A 15 -2.24 5.70 -14.92
CA LEU A 15 -3.40 6.45 -15.41
C LEU A 15 -3.43 7.89 -14.90
N ALA A 16 -2.91 8.15 -13.70
CA ALA A 16 -2.84 9.49 -13.12
C ALA A 16 -1.99 10.49 -13.93
N PHE A 17 -1.12 10.02 -14.83
CA PHE A 17 -0.40 10.89 -15.77
C PHE A 17 -1.30 11.48 -16.87
N PHE A 18 -2.41 10.82 -17.16
CA PHE A 18 -3.26 11.13 -18.30
C PHE A 18 -4.64 11.64 -17.90
N PHE A 19 -5.13 11.24 -16.72
CA PHE A 19 -6.49 11.49 -16.27
C PHE A 19 -6.55 11.81 -14.79
N PRO A 20 -7.51 12.65 -14.36
CA PRO A 20 -7.89 12.76 -12.96
C PRO A 20 -8.41 11.42 -12.43
N LEU A 21 -8.03 11.08 -11.21
CA LEU A 21 -8.45 9.83 -10.57
C LEU A 21 -9.79 10.05 -9.84
N ASN A 22 -10.85 10.28 -10.59
CA ASN A 22 -12.17 10.58 -10.05
C ASN A 22 -13.03 9.33 -9.76
N ALA A 23 -14.33 9.49 -9.55
CA ALA A 23 -15.25 8.43 -9.11
C ALA A 23 -15.27 7.15 -9.98
N TRP A 24 -14.91 7.21 -11.27
CA TRP A 24 -14.84 6.03 -12.13
C TRP A 24 -13.71 5.07 -11.68
N VAL A 25 -12.60 5.62 -11.15
CA VAL A 25 -11.48 4.83 -10.60
C VAL A 25 -11.95 4.01 -9.42
N GLU A 26 -12.75 4.60 -8.54
CA GLU A 26 -13.33 3.88 -7.40
C GLU A 26 -14.29 2.78 -7.83
N GLY A 27 -15.17 3.06 -8.79
CA GLY A 27 -16.06 2.06 -9.35
C GLY A 27 -15.29 0.85 -9.91
N PHE A 28 -14.18 1.10 -10.62
CA PHE A 28 -13.32 0.04 -11.13
C PHE A 28 -12.58 -0.70 -10.00
N SER A 29 -12.05 0.00 -9.01
CA SER A 29 -11.36 -0.59 -7.85
C SER A 29 -12.28 -1.54 -7.09
N LEU A 30 -13.52 -1.13 -6.82
CA LEU A 30 -14.51 -1.95 -6.15
C LEU A 30 -14.91 -3.17 -6.99
N ALA A 31 -15.17 -2.98 -8.28
CA ALA A 31 -15.50 -4.07 -9.19
C ALA A 31 -14.35 -5.10 -9.26
N ALA A 32 -13.10 -4.65 -9.38
CA ALA A 32 -11.92 -5.51 -9.37
C ALA A 32 -11.77 -6.26 -8.03
N GLY A 33 -11.98 -5.56 -6.91
CA GLY A 33 -11.94 -6.15 -5.56
C GLY A 33 -12.99 -7.24 -5.38
N ILE A 34 -14.25 -6.93 -5.70
CA ILE A 34 -15.37 -7.87 -5.59
C ILE A 34 -15.16 -9.08 -6.51
N SER A 35 -14.80 -8.84 -7.77
CA SER A 35 -14.53 -9.90 -8.74
C SER A 35 -13.39 -10.81 -8.28
N SER A 36 -12.30 -10.25 -7.78
CA SER A 36 -11.17 -11.01 -7.23
C SER A 36 -11.57 -11.83 -6.01
N PHE A 37 -12.38 -11.27 -5.11
CA PHE A 37 -12.86 -11.95 -3.91
C PHE A 37 -13.63 -13.23 -4.25
N PHE A 38 -14.54 -13.16 -5.24
CA PHE A 38 -15.30 -14.33 -5.68
C PHE A 38 -14.48 -15.27 -6.58
N TYR A 39 -13.69 -14.73 -7.51
CA TYR A 39 -12.87 -15.54 -8.43
C TYR A 39 -11.86 -16.42 -7.69
N PHE A 40 -11.12 -15.84 -6.74
CA PHE A 40 -10.16 -16.57 -5.92
C PHE A 40 -10.78 -17.28 -4.71
N LYS A 41 -12.10 -17.19 -4.54
CA LYS A 41 -12.85 -17.81 -3.43
C LYS A 41 -12.28 -17.41 -2.06
N THR A 42 -11.79 -16.20 -1.90
CA THR A 42 -11.14 -15.70 -0.67
C THR A 42 -12.07 -15.84 0.55
N TYR A 43 -13.39 -15.82 0.37
CA TYR A 43 -14.36 -16.07 1.44
C TYR A 43 -14.17 -17.45 2.13
N GLN A 44 -13.61 -18.45 1.41
CA GLN A 44 -13.35 -19.77 1.98
C GLN A 44 -12.22 -19.74 3.00
N ASP A 45 -11.30 -18.78 2.92
CA ASP A 45 -10.20 -18.67 3.86
C ASP A 45 -10.70 -18.25 5.24
N PHE A 46 -11.76 -17.45 5.30
CA PHE A 46 -12.42 -17.09 6.57
C PHE A 46 -13.07 -18.30 7.27
N LEU A 47 -13.51 -19.29 6.51
CA LEU A 47 -14.13 -20.51 7.05
C LEU A 47 -13.12 -21.48 7.66
N LYS A 48 -11.84 -21.28 7.43
CA LYS A 48 -10.75 -22.13 7.97
C LYS A 48 -10.36 -21.79 9.40
N PHE A 49 -10.76 -20.62 9.90
CA PHE A 49 -10.45 -20.22 11.27
C PHE A 49 -11.30 -20.98 12.29
N SER A 50 -10.66 -21.38 13.39
CA SER A 50 -11.39 -21.89 14.55
C SER A 50 -12.26 -20.80 15.16
N GLN A 51 -13.29 -21.17 15.92
CA GLN A 51 -14.17 -20.21 16.60
C GLN A 51 -13.37 -19.24 17.48
N ASN A 52 -12.35 -19.73 18.20
CA ASN A 52 -11.50 -18.90 19.05
C ASN A 52 -10.64 -17.91 18.26
N GLU A 53 -10.09 -18.32 17.12
CA GLU A 53 -9.34 -17.43 16.22
C GLU A 53 -10.25 -16.38 15.61
N THR A 54 -11.46 -16.76 15.21
CA THR A 54 -12.46 -15.83 14.67
C THR A 54 -12.84 -14.76 15.71
N ILE A 55 -13.09 -15.15 16.97
CA ILE A 55 -13.39 -14.18 18.04
C ILE A 55 -12.24 -13.20 18.25
N LYS A 56 -10.98 -13.71 18.29
CA LYS A 56 -9.80 -12.83 18.44
C LYS A 56 -9.64 -11.88 17.26
N LEU A 57 -9.81 -12.40 16.04
CA LEU A 57 -9.71 -11.57 14.83
C LEU A 57 -10.80 -10.50 14.82
N VAL A 58 -12.05 -10.84 15.14
CA VAL A 58 -13.15 -9.86 15.24
C VAL A 58 -12.85 -8.80 16.30
N ALA A 59 -12.37 -9.21 17.48
CA ALA A 59 -12.00 -8.27 18.53
C ALA A 59 -10.88 -7.29 18.07
N MET A 60 -9.86 -7.78 17.34
CA MET A 60 -8.81 -6.96 16.75
C MET A 60 -9.36 -5.99 15.71
N VAL A 61 -10.25 -6.45 14.82
CA VAL A 61 -10.87 -5.59 13.80
C VAL A 61 -11.72 -4.50 14.45
N LEU A 62 -12.48 -4.83 15.50
CA LEU A 62 -13.26 -3.83 16.26
C LEU A 62 -12.35 -2.80 16.94
N LEU A 63 -11.23 -3.24 17.52
CA LEU A 63 -10.24 -2.33 18.13
C LEU A 63 -9.64 -1.39 17.08
N ILE A 64 -9.30 -1.91 15.90
CA ILE A 64 -8.76 -1.14 14.78
C ILE A 64 -9.81 -0.13 14.28
N ALA A 65 -11.05 -0.55 14.10
CA ALA A 65 -12.15 0.31 13.68
C ALA A 65 -12.42 1.43 14.72
N PHE A 66 -12.40 1.07 16.01
CA PHE A 66 -12.51 2.04 17.10
C PHE A 66 -11.37 3.06 17.06
N SER A 67 -10.11 2.60 16.95
CA SER A 67 -8.96 3.51 16.82
C SER A 67 -9.05 4.38 15.57
N GLY A 68 -9.53 3.85 14.46
CA GLY A 68 -9.74 4.59 13.21
C GLY A 68 -10.89 5.60 13.26
N SER A 69 -11.79 5.52 14.25
CA SER A 69 -12.90 6.47 14.39
C SER A 69 -12.48 7.81 15.00
N TYR A 70 -11.32 7.87 15.64
CA TYR A 70 -10.83 9.11 16.24
C TYR A 70 -10.44 10.14 15.16
N TYR A 71 -10.47 11.40 15.59
CA TYR A 71 -10.00 12.51 14.77
C TYR A 71 -8.49 12.36 14.51
N PRO A 72 -8.00 12.58 13.27
CA PRO A 72 -6.57 12.51 12.98
C PRO A 72 -5.79 13.55 13.76
N PHE A 73 -4.77 13.13 14.48
CA PHE A 73 -3.88 14.03 15.24
C PHE A 73 -2.55 14.28 14.51
N ILE A 74 -2.26 13.52 13.46
CA ILE A 74 -1.03 13.67 12.68
C ILE A 74 -1.15 14.97 11.87
N LEU A 75 -0.20 15.90 12.07
CA LEU A 75 -0.17 17.20 11.39
C LEU A 75 -0.17 17.04 9.86
N ASP A 76 0.56 16.06 9.36
CA ASP A 76 0.68 15.75 7.94
C ASP A 76 -0.66 15.38 7.28
N HIS A 77 -1.64 14.90 8.06
CA HIS A 77 -2.96 14.59 7.55
C HIS A 77 -3.58 15.81 6.85
N PHE A 78 -3.58 16.96 7.52
CA PHE A 78 -4.14 18.20 6.98
C PHE A 78 -3.11 18.97 6.15
N GLY A 79 -1.82 18.81 6.48
CA GLY A 79 -0.73 19.52 5.86
C GLY A 79 -0.51 19.14 4.40
N TYR A 80 -0.56 17.83 4.08
CA TYR A 80 -0.35 17.41 2.70
C TYR A 80 -1.03 16.10 2.26
N TYR A 81 -1.39 15.15 3.17
CA TYR A 81 -2.03 13.91 2.71
C TYR A 81 -3.38 14.18 2.04
N VAL A 82 -4.28 14.84 2.76
CA VAL A 82 -5.62 15.15 2.23
C VAL A 82 -5.52 16.09 1.01
N PRO A 83 -4.76 17.19 1.05
CA PRO A 83 -4.58 18.05 -0.13
C PRO A 83 -4.01 17.31 -1.34
N SER A 84 -3.04 16.42 -1.16
CA SER A 84 -2.44 15.65 -2.26
C SER A 84 -3.44 14.66 -2.87
N ILE A 85 -4.27 14.01 -2.04
CA ILE A 85 -5.32 13.09 -2.50
C ILE A 85 -6.39 13.86 -3.27
N ASN A 86 -6.84 15.01 -2.75
CA ASN A 86 -7.81 15.87 -3.44
C ASN A 86 -7.26 16.38 -4.79
N TRP A 87 -5.98 16.75 -4.82
CA TRP A 87 -5.32 17.13 -6.07
C TRP A 87 -5.34 16.02 -7.11
N LEU A 88 -5.01 14.79 -6.69
CA LEU A 88 -5.05 13.62 -7.58
C LEU A 88 -6.46 13.32 -8.10
N ASN A 89 -7.48 13.55 -7.27
CA ASN A 89 -8.88 13.40 -7.65
C ASN A 89 -9.29 14.37 -8.76
N GLU A 90 -8.81 15.61 -8.68
CA GLU A 90 -9.24 16.69 -9.58
C GLU A 90 -8.36 16.82 -10.82
N PHE A 91 -7.04 16.61 -10.67
CA PHE A 91 -6.05 16.97 -11.70
C PHE A 91 -5.15 15.80 -12.11
N GLY A 92 -5.12 14.68 -11.35
CA GLY A 92 -4.13 13.63 -11.55
C GLY A 92 -2.71 14.09 -11.21
N LEU A 93 -1.70 13.49 -11.84
CA LEU A 93 -0.30 13.87 -11.68
C LEU A 93 0.03 15.07 -12.56
N THR A 94 0.10 16.25 -11.96
CA THR A 94 0.36 17.51 -12.68
C THR A 94 1.85 17.74 -12.85
N LYS A 95 2.30 17.96 -14.10
CA LYS A 95 3.71 18.24 -14.43
C LYS A 95 4.20 19.50 -13.72
N GLY A 96 5.34 19.40 -13.04
CA GLY A 96 5.97 20.52 -12.36
C GLY A 96 5.28 21.00 -11.09
N LEU A 97 4.40 20.19 -10.51
CA LEU A 97 3.69 20.52 -9.26
C LEU A 97 4.67 20.87 -8.13
N GLY A 98 5.86 20.28 -8.10
CA GLY A 98 6.91 20.60 -7.13
C GLY A 98 7.39 22.05 -7.18
N ASN A 99 7.24 22.73 -8.32
CA ASN A 99 7.56 24.17 -8.46
C ASN A 99 6.46 25.06 -7.85
N LEU A 100 5.22 24.55 -7.80
CA LEU A 100 4.10 25.24 -7.15
C LEU A 100 4.08 24.98 -5.65
N SER A 101 4.17 23.72 -5.28
CA SER A 101 4.18 23.26 -3.89
C SER A 101 4.99 21.99 -3.75
N LEU A 102 6.14 22.11 -3.10
CA LEU A 102 7.02 20.98 -2.82
C LEU A 102 6.31 19.90 -1.99
N ILE A 103 5.51 20.34 -1.03
CA ILE A 103 4.79 19.45 -0.10
C ILE A 103 3.74 18.61 -0.86
N TYR A 104 2.93 19.23 -1.70
CA TYR A 104 1.89 18.53 -2.47
C TYR A 104 2.45 17.56 -3.50
N ALA A 105 3.61 17.87 -4.05
CA ALA A 105 4.27 16.99 -5.00
C ALA A 105 4.86 15.72 -4.35
N GLN A 106 5.00 15.67 -3.01
CA GLN A 106 5.44 14.46 -2.28
C GLN A 106 4.37 13.35 -2.27
N MET A 107 3.81 13.06 -3.42
CA MET A 107 2.74 12.08 -3.58
C MET A 107 3.29 10.65 -3.50
N SER A 108 2.97 9.97 -2.40
CA SER A 108 3.22 8.54 -2.25
C SER A 108 2.34 7.73 -3.22
N VAL A 109 2.83 6.56 -3.66
CA VAL A 109 2.00 5.59 -4.37
C VAL A 109 0.81 5.13 -3.51
N TRP A 110 0.94 5.19 -2.18
CA TRP A 110 -0.18 4.94 -1.27
C TRP A 110 -1.30 5.96 -1.40
N HIS A 111 -0.98 7.25 -1.55
CA HIS A 111 -1.98 8.30 -1.79
C HIS A 111 -2.70 8.07 -3.13
N ILE A 112 -1.97 7.67 -4.17
CA ILE A 112 -2.56 7.32 -5.47
C ILE A 112 -3.52 6.12 -5.33
N PHE A 113 -3.14 5.11 -4.56
CA PHE A 113 -4.01 3.96 -4.28
C PHE A 113 -5.25 4.35 -3.46
N GLN A 114 -5.08 5.23 -2.46
CA GLN A 114 -6.16 5.77 -1.62
C GLN A 114 -7.26 6.46 -2.46
N VAL A 115 -6.86 7.17 -3.51
CA VAL A 115 -7.80 7.85 -4.41
C VAL A 115 -8.79 6.86 -5.04
N GLY A 116 -8.39 5.62 -5.29
CA GLY A 116 -9.26 4.56 -5.79
C GLY A 116 -10.42 4.18 -4.87
N PHE A 117 -10.56 4.84 -3.68
CA PHE A 117 -11.60 4.55 -2.69
C PHE A 117 -12.16 5.81 -2.01
N SER A 118 -11.78 7.02 -2.46
CA SER A 118 -11.98 8.27 -1.73
C SER A 118 -13.25 9.05 -2.08
N HIS A 119 -14.07 8.58 -3.03
CA HIS A 119 -15.26 9.32 -3.48
C HIS A 119 -16.52 8.93 -2.72
N PHE A 120 -16.78 7.65 -2.52
CA PHE A 120 -18.00 7.18 -1.87
C PHE A 120 -17.79 6.05 -0.86
N SER A 121 -16.75 5.22 -0.97
CA SER A 121 -16.51 4.15 0.01
C SER A 121 -15.67 4.59 1.19
N ASP A 122 -14.74 5.53 1.02
CA ASP A 122 -13.85 6.03 2.07
C ASP A 122 -13.64 7.56 2.01
N VAL A 123 -14.74 8.31 2.10
CA VAL A 123 -14.72 9.79 2.09
C VAL A 123 -13.91 10.42 3.23
N PHE A 124 -13.66 9.66 4.30
CA PHE A 124 -12.86 10.09 5.44
C PHE A 124 -11.38 9.70 5.34
N LEU A 125 -10.96 9.05 4.25
CA LEU A 125 -9.60 8.62 3.99
C LEU A 125 -9.03 7.69 5.08
N ARG A 126 -9.83 6.68 5.46
CA ARG A 126 -9.53 5.67 6.50
C ARG A 126 -9.10 4.33 5.94
N LEU A 127 -8.61 4.27 4.71
CA LEU A 127 -8.18 3.01 4.07
C LEU A 127 -7.15 2.25 4.92
N ASN A 128 -6.35 2.97 5.72
CA ASN A 128 -5.40 2.36 6.66
C ASN A 128 -6.10 1.46 7.70
N VAL A 129 -7.37 1.72 8.07
CA VAL A 129 -8.17 0.84 8.94
C VAL A 129 -8.38 -0.52 8.26
N VAL A 130 -8.84 -0.48 7.01
CA VAL A 130 -9.09 -1.70 6.21
C VAL A 130 -7.79 -2.45 5.95
N PHE A 131 -6.73 -1.70 5.64
CA PHE A 131 -5.42 -2.28 5.39
C PHE A 131 -4.85 -2.97 6.65
N LEU A 132 -4.95 -2.34 7.83
CA LEU A 132 -4.49 -2.95 9.08
C LEU A 132 -5.32 -4.17 9.47
N ALA A 133 -6.63 -4.17 9.20
CA ALA A 133 -7.47 -5.35 9.37
C ALA A 133 -7.02 -6.50 8.45
N ALA A 134 -6.69 -6.20 7.18
CA ALA A 134 -6.15 -7.18 6.24
C ALA A 134 -4.75 -7.70 6.65
N PHE A 135 -3.90 -6.83 7.21
CA PHE A 135 -2.61 -7.25 7.78
C PHE A 135 -2.81 -8.22 8.95
N ASN A 136 -3.73 -7.94 9.85
CA ASN A 136 -4.04 -8.88 10.94
C ASN A 136 -4.60 -10.20 10.42
N LEU A 137 -5.44 -10.18 9.40
CA LEU A 137 -5.90 -11.40 8.73
C LEU A 137 -4.74 -12.25 8.21
N TYR A 138 -3.74 -11.62 7.56
CA TYR A 138 -2.51 -12.29 7.14
C TYR A 138 -1.76 -12.90 8.33
N VAL A 139 -1.63 -12.17 9.44
CA VAL A 139 -0.95 -12.66 10.66
C VAL A 139 -1.65 -13.93 11.21
N PHE A 140 -2.97 -13.93 11.27
CA PHE A 140 -3.74 -15.08 11.72
C PHE A 140 -3.62 -16.27 10.76
N GLU A 141 -3.74 -16.03 9.45
CA GLU A 141 -3.60 -17.06 8.41
C GLU A 141 -2.22 -17.74 8.46
N LYS A 142 -1.16 -16.94 8.57
CA LYS A 142 0.24 -17.43 8.60
C LYS A 142 0.72 -17.82 9.98
N LYS A 143 -0.08 -17.62 11.03
CA LYS A 143 0.29 -17.81 12.45
C LYS A 143 1.55 -17.03 12.84
N ALA A 144 1.76 -15.87 12.22
CA ALA A 144 2.91 -15.01 12.40
C ALA A 144 2.73 -14.06 13.61
N TRP A 145 2.41 -14.60 14.76
CA TRP A 145 1.99 -13.86 15.97
C TRP A 145 2.99 -12.79 16.43
N HIS A 146 4.28 -12.99 16.17
CA HIS A 146 5.32 -12.00 16.47
C HIS A 146 5.10 -10.66 15.76
N LEU A 147 4.41 -10.65 14.63
CA LEU A 147 4.09 -9.41 13.91
C LEU A 147 3.03 -8.56 14.63
N LEU A 148 2.26 -9.13 15.57
CA LEU A 148 1.32 -8.35 16.37
C LEU A 148 2.01 -7.39 17.35
N LEU A 149 3.29 -7.59 17.65
CA LEU A 149 4.06 -6.69 18.52
C LEU A 149 4.12 -5.26 18.01
N VAL A 150 3.96 -5.03 16.70
CA VAL A 150 3.93 -3.69 16.10
C VAL A 150 2.54 -3.07 16.05
N SER A 151 1.49 -3.86 16.29
CA SER A 151 0.09 -3.40 16.20
C SER A 151 -0.22 -2.16 17.06
N PRO A 152 0.28 -2.01 18.30
CA PRO A 152 0.03 -0.80 19.09
C PRO A 152 0.54 0.48 18.40
N ILE A 153 1.69 0.40 17.71
CA ILE A 153 2.25 1.53 16.94
C ILE A 153 1.34 1.83 15.74
N PHE A 154 0.87 0.80 15.03
CA PHE A 154 0.00 0.98 13.87
C PHE A 154 -1.33 1.65 14.22
N LEU A 155 -1.88 1.42 15.42
CA LEU A 155 -3.11 2.07 15.86
C LEU A 155 -2.97 3.60 15.94
N LEU A 156 -1.74 4.13 16.09
CA LEU A 156 -1.47 5.56 16.08
C LEU A 156 -1.57 6.19 14.67
N PHE A 157 -1.41 5.41 13.61
CA PHE A 157 -1.41 5.89 12.22
C PHE A 157 -2.68 5.57 11.45
N VAL A 158 -3.58 4.78 12.04
CA VAL A 158 -4.75 4.23 11.34
C VAL A 158 -5.80 5.30 11.00
N GLN A 159 -5.81 6.45 11.71
CA GLN A 159 -6.77 7.54 11.50
C GLN A 159 -6.43 8.42 10.28
N SER A 160 -5.31 8.18 9.62
CA SER A 160 -4.80 9.04 8.55
C SER A 160 -4.36 8.21 7.37
N PRO A 161 -4.42 8.72 6.12
CA PRO A 161 -3.87 8.05 4.94
C PRO A 161 -2.33 8.08 4.92
N SER A 162 -1.69 8.03 6.09
CA SER A 162 -0.24 7.97 6.24
C SER A 162 0.35 6.79 5.47
N PRO A 163 1.39 6.98 4.64
CA PRO A 163 2.09 5.92 3.95
C PRO A 163 2.99 5.09 4.89
N ASP A 164 3.21 5.54 6.13
CA ASP A 164 4.07 4.86 7.10
C ASP A 164 3.53 3.47 7.47
N LEU A 165 2.25 3.40 7.80
CA LEU A 165 1.61 2.16 8.21
C LEU A 165 1.71 1.08 7.12
N PRO A 166 1.27 1.31 5.86
CA PRO A 166 1.40 0.29 4.82
C PRO A 166 2.85 -0.02 4.47
N ALA A 167 3.75 0.97 4.46
CA ALA A 167 5.16 0.72 4.17
C ALA A 167 5.81 -0.21 5.19
N ILE A 168 5.57 -0.01 6.49
CA ILE A 168 6.13 -0.85 7.55
C ILE A 168 5.44 -2.23 7.52
N ALA A 169 4.12 -2.30 7.47
CA ALA A 169 3.39 -3.57 7.51
C ALA A 169 3.73 -4.46 6.30
N LEU A 170 3.81 -3.89 5.08
CA LEU A 170 4.21 -4.64 3.90
C LEU A 170 5.68 -5.07 3.95
N SER A 171 6.57 -4.25 4.54
CA SER A 171 7.97 -4.66 4.78
C SER A 171 8.05 -5.87 5.69
N LEU A 172 7.26 -5.89 6.77
CA LEU A 172 7.18 -7.02 7.69
C LEU A 172 6.64 -8.28 7.01
N ILE A 173 5.66 -8.15 6.11
CA ILE A 173 5.16 -9.27 5.30
C ILE A 173 6.29 -9.83 4.43
N VAL A 174 7.05 -8.97 3.72
CA VAL A 174 8.17 -9.41 2.87
C VAL A 174 9.23 -10.13 3.71
N LEU A 175 9.60 -9.57 4.85
CA LEU A 175 10.58 -10.21 5.75
C LEU A 175 10.07 -11.55 6.28
N ASN A 176 8.81 -11.63 6.71
CA ASN A 176 8.21 -12.86 7.18
C ASN A 176 8.18 -13.94 6.09
N GLU A 177 7.85 -13.58 4.86
CA GLU A 177 7.88 -14.51 3.71
C GLU A 177 9.30 -15.04 3.45
N ILE A 178 10.32 -14.18 3.53
CA ILE A 178 11.73 -14.60 3.38
C ILE A 178 12.12 -15.55 4.51
N LEU A 179 11.81 -15.23 5.76
CA LEU A 179 12.14 -16.03 6.92
C LEU A 179 11.45 -17.40 6.89
N ASN A 180 10.25 -17.48 6.33
CA ASN A 180 9.52 -18.73 6.13
C ASN A 180 9.96 -19.51 4.88
N GLY A 181 11.04 -19.09 4.23
CA GLY A 181 11.66 -19.79 3.11
C GLY A 181 10.95 -19.65 1.78
N ASN A 182 10.16 -18.58 1.58
CA ASN A 182 9.59 -18.27 0.28
C ASN A 182 10.71 -17.99 -0.73
N LYS A 183 10.76 -18.78 -1.81
CA LYS A 183 11.80 -18.71 -2.84
C LYS A 183 11.38 -17.92 -4.09
N ASN A 184 10.20 -17.31 -4.09
CA ASN A 184 9.73 -16.52 -5.22
C ASN A 184 10.42 -15.16 -5.27
N ALA A 185 11.70 -15.18 -5.63
CA ALA A 185 12.55 -13.98 -5.70
C ALA A 185 11.95 -12.87 -6.58
N LYS A 186 11.27 -13.24 -7.67
CA LYS A 186 10.64 -12.29 -8.60
C LYS A 186 9.55 -11.47 -7.92
N TRP A 187 8.67 -12.13 -7.19
CA TRP A 187 7.60 -11.48 -6.45
C TRP A 187 8.16 -10.65 -5.29
N LEU A 188 9.05 -11.25 -4.48
CA LEU A 188 9.65 -10.58 -3.32
C LEU A 188 10.38 -9.30 -3.72
N PHE A 189 11.15 -9.33 -4.83
CA PHE A 189 11.86 -8.16 -5.31
C PHE A 189 10.89 -7.09 -5.84
N ALA A 190 9.95 -7.46 -6.71
CA ALA A 190 8.98 -6.52 -7.25
C ALA A 190 8.17 -5.84 -6.13
N PHE A 191 7.75 -6.62 -5.14
CA PHE A 191 6.98 -6.13 -4.02
C PHE A 191 7.81 -5.25 -3.07
N SER A 192 9.08 -5.59 -2.84
CA SER A 192 9.98 -4.74 -2.04
C SER A 192 10.25 -3.39 -2.71
N VAL A 193 10.41 -3.35 -4.04
CA VAL A 193 10.49 -2.09 -4.79
C VAL A 193 9.18 -1.31 -4.70
N PHE A 194 8.03 -1.96 -4.78
CA PHE A 194 6.74 -1.31 -4.58
C PHE A 194 6.65 -0.66 -3.19
N VAL A 195 7.06 -1.35 -2.13
CA VAL A 195 7.10 -0.77 -0.77
C VAL A 195 8.01 0.46 -0.71
N PHE A 196 9.16 0.43 -1.39
CA PHE A 196 10.02 1.61 -1.54
C PHE A 196 9.28 2.77 -2.22
N THR A 197 8.44 2.52 -3.22
CA THR A 197 7.67 3.59 -3.89
C THR A 197 6.56 4.17 -3.02
N ILE A 198 6.10 3.44 -2.01
CA ILE A 198 5.19 3.95 -0.99
C ILE A 198 5.94 4.94 -0.08
N LYS A 199 7.12 4.56 0.40
CA LYS A 199 7.96 5.42 1.25
C LYS A 199 9.44 5.19 0.94
N PRO A 200 10.17 6.19 0.42
CA PRO A 200 11.57 6.04 0.01
C PRO A 200 12.53 5.62 1.13
N THR A 201 12.19 5.88 2.38
CA THR A 201 12.99 5.40 3.54
C THR A 201 13.08 3.88 3.62
N MET A 202 12.21 3.15 2.90
CA MET A 202 12.23 1.69 2.80
C MET A 202 13.19 1.16 1.73
N VAL A 203 14.11 1.97 1.21
CA VAL A 203 15.13 1.58 0.21
C VAL A 203 15.98 0.38 0.63
N TRP A 204 16.16 0.20 1.92
CA TRP A 204 16.89 -0.95 2.47
C TRP A 204 16.23 -2.30 2.11
N LEU A 205 14.90 -2.34 1.94
CA LEU A 205 14.17 -3.57 1.70
C LEU A 205 14.46 -4.18 0.32
N PRO A 206 14.36 -3.47 -0.81
CA PRO A 206 14.77 -4.02 -2.11
C PRO A 206 16.26 -4.36 -2.17
N ILE A 207 17.13 -3.61 -1.48
CA ILE A 207 18.55 -3.95 -1.38
C ILE A 207 18.73 -5.28 -0.62
N PHE A 208 18.05 -5.45 0.51
CA PHE A 208 18.08 -6.69 1.28
C PHE A 208 17.60 -7.89 0.47
N VAL A 209 16.46 -7.75 -0.23
CA VAL A 209 15.93 -8.82 -1.10
C VAL A 209 16.89 -9.12 -2.23
N PHE A 210 17.44 -8.08 -2.87
CA PHE A 210 18.45 -8.24 -3.92
C PHE A 210 19.65 -9.06 -3.43
N LEU A 211 20.25 -8.69 -2.31
CA LEU A 211 21.43 -9.38 -1.77
C LEU A 211 21.14 -10.84 -1.39
N ASN A 212 19.92 -11.16 -0.93
CA ASN A 212 19.55 -12.53 -0.56
C ASN A 212 19.28 -13.45 -1.76
N PHE A 213 18.77 -12.90 -2.87
CA PHE A 213 18.32 -13.70 -4.00
C PHE A 213 19.15 -13.52 -5.26
N PHE A 214 20.09 -12.58 -5.29
CA PHE A 214 20.90 -12.34 -6.48
C PHE A 214 21.77 -13.54 -6.83
N LYS A 215 21.50 -14.09 -8.01
CA LYS A 215 22.37 -15.07 -8.69
C LYS A 215 22.51 -14.62 -10.12
N LYS A 216 23.76 -14.61 -10.64
CA LYS A 216 24.05 -14.15 -12.00
C LYS A 216 23.21 -14.86 -13.07
N GLU A 217 22.85 -16.12 -12.81
CA GLU A 217 22.03 -16.96 -13.70
C GLU A 217 20.53 -16.60 -13.68
N ASN A 218 20.07 -15.87 -12.67
CA ASN A 218 18.65 -15.60 -12.44
C ASN A 218 18.29 -14.10 -12.46
N ILE A 219 19.04 -13.28 -13.19
CA ILE A 219 18.86 -11.83 -13.24
C ILE A 219 17.44 -11.38 -13.66
N LYS A 220 16.70 -12.27 -14.35
CA LYS A 220 15.33 -12.02 -14.82
C LYS A 220 14.33 -11.74 -13.69
N PHE A 221 14.65 -12.11 -12.43
CA PHE A 221 13.77 -11.81 -11.31
C PHE A 221 13.64 -10.31 -11.03
N LEU A 222 14.60 -9.50 -11.49
CA LEU A 222 14.60 -8.05 -11.31
C LEU A 222 13.60 -7.32 -12.21
N ALA A 223 13.17 -7.93 -13.30
CA ALA A 223 12.49 -7.23 -14.40
C ALA A 223 11.24 -6.45 -13.95
N ILE A 224 10.36 -7.06 -13.14
CA ILE A 224 9.14 -6.39 -12.66
C ILE A 224 9.49 -5.27 -11.69
N GLY A 225 10.41 -5.50 -10.74
CA GLY A 225 10.85 -4.46 -9.80
C GLY A 225 11.48 -3.26 -10.51
N ILE A 226 12.29 -3.51 -11.55
CA ILE A 226 12.86 -2.43 -12.38
C ILE A 226 11.75 -1.66 -13.10
N ALA A 227 10.73 -2.33 -13.64
CA ALA A 227 9.60 -1.65 -14.28
C ALA A 227 8.86 -0.73 -13.29
N VAL A 228 8.61 -1.21 -12.06
CA VAL A 228 8.02 -0.40 -10.99
C VAL A 228 8.90 0.82 -10.66
N LEU A 229 10.21 0.61 -10.54
CA LEU A 229 11.16 1.69 -10.25
C LEU A 229 11.19 2.75 -11.37
N VAL A 230 11.13 2.33 -12.64
CA VAL A 230 11.07 3.24 -13.79
C VAL A 230 9.83 4.11 -13.74
N VAL A 231 8.66 3.55 -13.45
CA VAL A 231 7.41 4.32 -13.30
C VAL A 231 7.52 5.33 -12.15
N TYR A 232 8.11 4.92 -11.03
CA TYR A 232 8.35 5.80 -9.88
C TYR A 232 9.31 6.95 -10.22
N ILE A 233 10.44 6.68 -10.86
CA ILE A 233 11.40 7.68 -11.32
C ILE A 233 10.73 8.66 -12.28
N PHE A 234 9.96 8.15 -13.24
CA PHE A 234 9.24 8.99 -14.19
C PHE A 234 8.23 9.90 -13.48
N LYS A 235 7.49 9.38 -12.49
CA LYS A 235 6.58 10.17 -11.65
C LYS A 235 7.33 11.33 -10.97
N ASN A 236 8.49 11.07 -10.37
CA ASN A 236 9.25 12.11 -9.69
C ASN A 236 9.81 13.16 -10.68
N ILE A 237 10.35 12.72 -11.81
CA ILE A 237 10.78 13.67 -12.88
C ILE A 237 9.60 14.54 -13.34
N TRP A 238 8.42 13.95 -13.48
CA TRP A 238 7.21 14.67 -13.90
C TRP A 238 6.79 15.73 -12.88
N LEU A 239 6.82 15.38 -11.59
CA LEU A 239 6.38 16.27 -10.51
C LEU A 239 7.43 17.32 -10.14
N PHE A 240 8.71 16.95 -10.10
CA PHE A 240 9.80 17.77 -9.54
C PHE A 240 10.89 18.13 -10.54
N GLY A 241 10.99 17.46 -11.67
CA GLY A 241 12.13 17.56 -12.59
C GLY A 241 13.34 16.70 -12.20
N TYR A 242 13.30 15.97 -11.08
CA TYR A 242 14.37 15.13 -10.56
C TYR A 242 13.91 13.69 -10.35
N PRO A 243 14.79 12.68 -10.54
CA PRO A 243 14.41 11.27 -10.44
C PRO A 243 14.14 10.79 -9.00
N PHE A 244 14.77 11.42 -8.03
CA PHE A 244 14.64 11.07 -6.61
C PHE A 244 14.34 12.31 -5.79
N PHE A 245 13.29 12.21 -5.02
CA PHE A 245 12.86 13.25 -4.09
C PHE A 245 12.17 12.62 -2.87
#